data_b8090b4c11e819ef7b51174b192a3c55
#
_entry.id   b8090b4c11e819ef7b51174b192a3c55
#
_cell.length_a   1.000
_cell.length_b   1.000
_cell.length_c   1.000
_cell.angle_alpha   90.00
_cell.angle_beta   90.00
_cell.angle_gamma   90.00
#
_symmetry.space_group_name_H-M   'P 1'
#
loop_
_entity.id
_entity.type
_entity.pdbx_description
1 polymer ?
#
loop_
_entity_poly.entity_id
_entity_poly.type
_entity_poly.pdbx_seq_one_letter_code
_entity_poly.pdbx_strand_id
1 'polypeptide(L)'
;PEDPTRNTSTSALKALAFINNLPRLPLLFANHPSRSATAIGAYGLDEPSELRHYHDAAPNVYHGMEGAPGHQAATLTTNENFRNDAGDSHRGYYTNPDAPTLGGFDQMTAIVGGLWDSLLGEGRRFWILASSDSHMHYADPVRPGLDFWPGEFHKTYAWAMPTYNSVLDSLRAGRI
;
A
#
# COMPACT_ATOMS: atom_id res chain seq x y z
N PRO A 1 -24.75 -10.84 1.75
CA PRO A 1 -24.69 -9.76 0.76
C PRO A 1 -23.68 -8.72 1.24
N GLU A 2 -22.80 -8.28 0.37
CA GLU A 2 -21.84 -7.24 0.71
C GLU A 2 -22.58 -5.90 0.84
N ASP A 3 -22.19 -5.10 1.83
CA ASP A 3 -22.71 -3.75 1.98
C ASP A 3 -22.23 -2.90 0.79
N PRO A 4 -23.13 -2.38 -0.07
CA PRO A 4 -22.74 -1.60 -1.23
C PRO A 4 -22.08 -0.26 -0.86
N THR A 5 -22.18 0.16 0.40
CA THR A 5 -21.58 1.41 0.88
C THR A 5 -20.19 1.21 1.52
N ARG A 6 -19.69 -0.03 1.59
CA ARG A 6 -18.42 -0.34 2.27
C ARG A 6 -17.21 0.41 1.69
N ASN A 7 -17.22 0.64 0.38
CA ASN A 7 -16.12 1.28 -0.36
C ASN A 7 -16.32 2.79 -0.51
N THR A 8 -16.88 3.46 0.49
CA THR A 8 -17.06 4.90 0.47
C THR A 8 -16.19 5.57 1.54
N SER A 9 -15.73 6.79 1.27
CA SER A 9 -15.00 7.61 2.24
C SER A 9 -15.77 7.77 3.55
N THR A 10 -17.09 7.87 3.48
CA THR A 10 -17.95 7.94 4.68
C THR A 10 -17.83 6.68 5.54
N SER A 11 -17.81 5.50 4.92
CA SER A 11 -17.66 4.24 5.64
C SER A 11 -16.26 4.08 6.21
N ALA A 12 -15.23 4.50 5.46
CA ALA A 12 -13.86 4.52 5.95
C ALA A 12 -13.70 5.43 7.17
N LEU A 13 -14.26 6.64 7.14
CA LEU A 13 -14.22 7.57 8.28
C LEU A 13 -14.96 7.03 9.51
N LYS A 14 -16.10 6.35 9.33
CA LYS A 14 -16.79 5.67 10.44
C LYS A 14 -15.93 4.55 11.05
N ALA A 15 -15.26 3.76 10.21
CA ALA A 15 -14.36 2.72 10.67
C ALA A 15 -13.15 3.31 11.42
N LEU A 16 -12.55 4.38 10.90
CA LEU A 16 -11.46 5.10 11.56
C LEU A 16 -11.89 5.68 12.91
N ALA A 17 -13.07 6.29 12.99
CA ALA A 17 -13.62 6.79 14.25
C ALA A 17 -13.82 5.68 15.28
N PHE A 18 -14.32 4.51 14.86
CA PHE A 18 -14.44 3.34 15.73
C PHE A 18 -13.05 2.86 16.22
N ILE A 19 -12.11 2.67 15.29
CA ILE A 19 -10.77 2.17 15.58
C ILE A 19 -10.01 3.13 16.50
N ASN A 20 -10.14 4.43 16.29
CA ASN A 20 -9.48 5.47 17.11
C ASN A 20 -9.96 5.52 18.56
N ASN A 21 -11.07 4.86 18.88
CA ASN A 21 -11.61 4.73 20.24
C ASN A 21 -11.28 3.39 20.91
N LEU A 22 -10.50 2.52 20.25
CA LEU A 22 -10.09 1.26 20.85
C LEU A 22 -9.11 1.47 22.00
N PRO A 23 -9.15 0.63 23.05
CA PRO A 23 -8.22 0.73 24.18
C PRO A 23 -6.75 0.57 23.79
N ARG A 24 -6.49 -0.12 22.70
CA ARG A 24 -5.17 -0.29 22.10
C ARG A 24 -5.26 0.07 20.62
N LEU A 25 -4.62 1.15 20.25
CA LEU A 25 -4.65 1.65 18.88
C LEU A 25 -3.83 0.74 17.95
N PRO A 26 -4.40 0.24 16.87
CA PRO A 26 -3.65 -0.46 15.83
C PRO A 26 -2.84 0.50 14.97
N LEU A 27 -2.03 -0.07 14.08
CA LEU A 27 -1.39 0.65 12.97
C LEU A 27 -2.20 0.39 11.71
N LEU A 28 -2.47 1.45 10.96
CA LEU A 28 -3.18 1.40 9.68
C LEU A 28 -2.34 2.08 8.61
N PHE A 29 -2.21 1.40 7.48
CA PHE A 29 -1.56 1.91 6.28
C PHE A 29 -2.49 1.66 5.08
N ALA A 30 -2.61 2.64 4.18
CA ALA A 30 -3.31 2.42 2.92
C ALA A 30 -2.54 1.38 2.09
N ASN A 31 -3.26 0.42 1.57
CA ASN A 31 -2.67 -0.63 0.75
C ASN A 31 -2.61 -0.15 -0.70
N HIS A 32 -1.44 -0.23 -1.35
CA HIS A 32 -1.18 0.11 -2.77
C HIS A 32 -2.17 1.15 -3.36
N PRO A 33 -2.19 2.40 -2.88
CA PRO A 33 -3.29 3.34 -3.12
C PRO A 33 -3.51 3.67 -4.61
N SER A 34 -2.47 3.62 -5.43
CA SER A 34 -2.62 3.88 -6.88
C SER A 34 -2.71 2.63 -7.75
N ARG A 35 -3.07 1.46 -7.17
CA ARG A 35 -3.16 0.21 -7.95
C ARG A 35 -4.11 0.29 -9.14
N SER A 36 -5.18 1.05 -9.04
CA SER A 36 -6.15 1.24 -10.14
C SER A 36 -5.88 2.49 -10.99
N ALA A 37 -4.70 3.09 -10.86
CA ALA A 37 -4.29 4.24 -11.64
C ALA A 37 -4.33 3.95 -13.15
N THR A 38 -4.74 4.93 -13.94
CA THR A 38 -4.82 4.84 -15.39
C THR A 38 -3.76 5.66 -16.11
N ALA A 39 -3.15 6.61 -15.40
CA ALA A 39 -2.07 7.47 -15.88
C ALA A 39 -1.37 8.15 -14.69
N ILE A 40 -0.28 8.88 -14.95
CA ILE A 40 0.32 9.77 -13.95
C ILE A 40 -0.70 10.87 -13.60
N GLY A 41 -0.99 11.04 -12.31
CA GLY A 41 -1.98 11.98 -11.81
C GLY A 41 -3.44 11.49 -11.89
N ALA A 42 -3.68 10.29 -12.43
CA ALA A 42 -5.00 9.65 -12.46
C ALA A 42 -4.99 8.44 -11.51
N TYR A 43 -5.17 8.72 -10.23
CA TYR A 43 -4.88 7.80 -9.12
C TYR A 43 -5.77 6.56 -9.04
N GLY A 44 -6.98 6.63 -9.56
CA GLY A 44 -7.90 5.50 -9.58
C GLY A 44 -8.94 5.55 -8.45
N LEU A 45 -9.01 4.49 -7.63
CA LEU A 45 -10.03 4.38 -6.59
C LEU A 45 -9.72 5.23 -5.35
N ASP A 46 -8.44 5.37 -5.02
CA ASP A 46 -7.99 6.16 -3.88
C ASP A 46 -7.40 7.49 -4.36
N GLU A 47 -7.87 8.57 -3.81
CA GLU A 47 -7.41 9.90 -4.15
C GLU A 47 -6.49 10.49 -3.07
N PRO A 48 -5.48 11.31 -3.42
CA PRO A 48 -4.62 11.96 -2.43
C PRO A 48 -5.37 12.71 -1.33
N SER A 49 -6.50 13.32 -1.68
CA SER A 49 -7.38 14.02 -0.74
C SER A 49 -8.01 13.09 0.29
N GLU A 50 -8.32 11.86 -0.08
CA GLU A 50 -8.90 10.86 0.83
C GLU A 50 -7.87 10.40 1.86
N LEU A 51 -6.65 10.07 1.43
CA LEU A 51 -5.57 9.65 2.33
C LEU A 51 -5.25 10.76 3.36
N ARG A 52 -5.22 12.01 2.88
CA ARG A 52 -5.06 13.18 3.77
C ARG A 52 -6.20 13.26 4.79
N HIS A 53 -7.43 13.12 4.34
CA HIS A 53 -8.63 13.19 5.19
C HIS A 53 -8.66 12.06 6.21
N TYR A 54 -8.25 10.85 5.84
CA TYR A 54 -8.16 9.72 6.75
C TYR A 54 -7.08 9.94 7.83
N HIS A 55 -5.94 10.48 7.43
CA HIS A 55 -4.89 10.84 8.38
C HIS A 55 -5.34 11.97 9.32
N ASP A 56 -6.06 12.98 8.82
CA ASP A 56 -6.62 14.05 9.64
C ASP A 56 -7.62 13.52 10.67
N ALA A 57 -8.45 12.56 10.26
CA ALA A 57 -9.48 11.98 11.14
C ALA A 57 -8.89 11.08 12.25
N ALA A 58 -7.76 10.42 11.99
CA ALA A 58 -7.17 9.47 12.94
C ALA A 58 -5.62 9.43 12.87
N PRO A 59 -4.90 10.50 13.20
CA PRO A 59 -3.45 10.60 12.98
C PRO A 59 -2.62 9.64 13.84
N ASN A 60 -3.20 9.11 14.93
CA ASN A 60 -2.56 8.12 15.79
C ASN A 60 -2.84 6.66 15.37
N VAL A 61 -3.62 6.47 14.33
CA VAL A 61 -4.03 5.17 13.77
C VAL A 61 -3.59 5.04 12.33
N TYR A 62 -3.92 6.01 11.50
CA TYR A 62 -3.61 6.02 10.07
C TYR A 62 -2.23 6.61 9.84
N HIS A 63 -1.22 5.74 9.79
CA HIS A 63 0.19 6.14 9.87
C HIS A 63 0.88 6.30 8.52
N GLY A 64 0.25 5.90 7.43
CA GLY A 64 0.90 5.97 6.13
C GLY A 64 0.26 5.12 5.05
N MET A 65 1.08 4.73 4.10
CA MET A 65 0.67 3.92 2.96
C MET A 65 1.75 2.93 2.54
N GLU A 66 1.35 1.92 1.79
CA GLU A 66 2.25 1.08 1.04
C GLU A 66 2.71 1.84 -0.20
N GLY A 67 3.85 2.48 -0.08
CA GLY A 67 4.39 3.36 -1.11
C GLY A 67 5.30 2.68 -2.11
N ALA A 68 5.65 1.41 -1.88
CA ALA A 68 6.46 0.59 -2.76
C ALA A 68 5.96 -0.86 -2.76
N PRO A 69 4.80 -1.15 -3.36
CA PRO A 69 4.24 -2.49 -3.41
C PRO A 69 4.99 -3.37 -4.42
N GLY A 70 5.19 -4.63 -4.08
CA GLY A 70 5.98 -5.57 -4.88
C GLY A 70 5.43 -5.82 -6.29
N HIS A 71 4.11 -5.83 -6.45
CA HIS A 71 3.50 -5.97 -7.77
C HIS A 71 3.83 -4.79 -8.71
N GLN A 72 4.07 -3.61 -8.19
CA GLN A 72 4.53 -2.47 -9.00
C GLN A 72 5.98 -2.64 -9.44
N ALA A 73 6.84 -3.21 -8.62
CA ALA A 73 8.20 -3.54 -8.99
C ALA A 73 8.27 -4.62 -10.08
N ALA A 74 7.38 -5.59 -10.04
CA ALA A 74 7.30 -6.65 -11.03
C ALA A 74 7.03 -6.12 -12.45
N THR A 75 6.35 -4.99 -12.59
CA THR A 75 6.08 -4.38 -13.90
C THR A 75 7.30 -3.67 -14.51
N LEU A 76 8.34 -3.39 -13.71
CA LEU A 76 9.57 -2.74 -14.20
C LEU A 76 10.48 -3.71 -14.94
N THR A 77 10.29 -4.99 -14.76
CA THR A 77 11.21 -5.96 -15.32
C THR A 77 10.78 -6.31 -16.73
N THR A 78 11.67 -6.04 -17.67
CA THR A 78 11.65 -6.66 -19.00
C THR A 78 12.08 -8.13 -18.93
N ASN A 79 12.33 -8.64 -17.72
CA ASN A 79 12.78 -9.98 -17.50
C ASN A 79 11.59 -10.94 -17.64
N GLU A 80 11.57 -11.70 -18.70
CA GLU A 80 10.57 -12.72 -19.02
C GLU A 80 10.36 -13.74 -17.89
N ASN A 81 11.32 -13.87 -16.97
CA ASN A 81 11.21 -14.72 -15.80
C ASN A 81 10.17 -14.27 -14.77
N PHE A 82 9.71 -13.02 -14.84
CA PHE A 82 8.61 -12.53 -14.01
C PHE A 82 7.25 -12.58 -14.71
N ARG A 83 7.26 -12.73 -16.02
CA ARG A 83 6.11 -13.26 -16.73
C ARG A 83 6.29 -14.77 -16.65
N ASN A 84 5.40 -15.44 -15.92
CA ASN A 84 5.51 -16.89 -15.86
C ASN A 84 5.58 -17.48 -17.27
N ASP A 85 6.15 -18.68 -17.39
CA ASP A 85 6.37 -19.39 -18.65
C ASP A 85 5.09 -19.65 -19.46
N ALA A 86 3.91 -19.42 -18.88
CA ALA A 86 2.61 -19.56 -19.52
C ALA A 86 2.09 -18.26 -20.16
N GLY A 87 2.87 -17.18 -20.16
CA GLY A 87 2.41 -15.88 -20.62
C GLY A 87 1.33 -15.29 -19.71
N ASP A 88 1.22 -15.82 -18.51
CA ASP A 88 0.23 -15.41 -17.53
C ASP A 88 0.65 -14.08 -16.92
N SER A 89 -0.04 -13.06 -17.36
CA SER A 89 0.14 -11.66 -16.99
C SER A 89 -0.27 -11.34 -15.55
N HIS A 90 -0.48 -12.32 -14.70
CA HIS A 90 -1.17 -12.11 -13.43
C HIS A 90 -0.24 -11.95 -12.21
N ARG A 91 1.05 -12.15 -12.37
CA ARG A 91 2.02 -11.83 -11.32
C ARG A 91 2.29 -10.34 -11.29
N GLY A 92 1.78 -9.70 -10.26
CA GLY A 92 2.07 -8.30 -10.02
C GLY A 92 1.44 -7.30 -10.98
N TYR A 93 0.29 -7.64 -11.52
CA TYR A 93 -0.35 -6.80 -12.51
C TYR A 93 -1.11 -5.64 -11.86
N TYR A 94 -0.85 -4.43 -12.34
CA TYR A 94 -1.86 -3.40 -12.36
C TYR A 94 -3.04 -3.86 -13.22
N THR A 95 -4.25 -3.49 -12.84
CA THR A 95 -5.46 -3.70 -13.66
C THR A 95 -5.35 -3.04 -15.03
N ASN A 96 -4.49 -2.03 -15.14
CA ASN A 96 -4.07 -1.42 -16.40
C ASN A 96 -2.57 -1.67 -16.59
N PRO A 97 -2.15 -2.47 -17.60
CA PRO A 97 -0.75 -2.74 -17.88
C PRO A 97 0.05 -1.49 -18.28
N ASP A 98 -0.64 -0.44 -18.70
CA ASP A 98 -0.03 0.84 -19.09
C ASP A 98 0.06 1.82 -17.91
N ALA A 99 -0.43 1.45 -16.73
CA ALA A 99 -0.32 2.30 -15.56
C ALA A 99 1.16 2.53 -15.21
N PRO A 100 1.60 3.76 -15.10
CA PRO A 100 3.00 4.07 -14.87
C PRO A 100 3.41 3.63 -13.46
N THR A 101 4.49 2.86 -13.41
CA THR A 101 5.20 2.58 -12.17
C THR A 101 6.44 3.45 -12.13
N LEU A 102 6.56 4.27 -11.15
CA LEU A 102 7.68 5.19 -11.00
C LEU A 102 8.82 4.50 -10.23
N GLY A 103 9.57 3.64 -10.89
CA GLY A 103 10.65 2.87 -10.29
C GLY A 103 10.17 1.81 -9.29
N GLY A 104 8.94 1.29 -9.45
CA GLY A 104 8.32 0.37 -8.51
C GLY A 104 7.66 1.05 -7.31
N PHE A 105 7.72 2.39 -7.26
CA PHE A 105 7.03 3.17 -6.25
C PHE A 105 5.63 3.56 -6.73
N ASP A 106 4.72 3.64 -5.77
CA ASP A 106 3.40 4.22 -5.99
C ASP A 106 3.54 5.70 -6.36
N GLN A 107 2.71 6.19 -7.27
CA GLN A 107 2.82 7.59 -7.70
C GLN A 107 2.53 8.60 -6.60
N MET A 108 1.73 8.26 -5.59
CA MET A 108 1.52 9.10 -4.40
C MET A 108 2.78 9.26 -3.56
N THR A 109 3.76 8.35 -3.71
CA THR A 109 5.10 8.44 -3.10
C THR A 109 6.09 9.13 -4.03
N ALA A 110 6.11 8.74 -5.30
CA ALA A 110 7.21 9.04 -6.20
C ALA A 110 7.11 10.39 -6.90
N ILE A 111 5.91 10.98 -6.98
CA ILE A 111 5.74 12.30 -7.59
C ILE A 111 6.27 13.37 -6.64
N VAL A 112 7.37 14.03 -7.05
CA VAL A 112 7.95 15.14 -6.29
C VAL A 112 6.96 16.30 -6.16
N GLY A 113 6.77 16.78 -4.95
CA GLY A 113 5.73 17.77 -4.63
C GLY A 113 4.31 17.17 -4.54
N GLY A 114 4.19 15.87 -4.67
CA GLY A 114 2.91 15.14 -4.57
C GLY A 114 2.42 14.96 -3.14
N LEU A 115 1.60 13.93 -2.93
CA LEU A 115 0.94 13.71 -1.64
C LEU A 115 1.93 13.54 -0.49
N TRP A 116 2.89 12.63 -0.64
CA TRP A 116 3.81 12.31 0.46
C TRP A 116 4.68 13.49 0.84
N ASP A 117 5.30 14.15 -0.14
CA ASP A 117 6.10 15.37 0.09
C ASP A 117 5.29 16.46 0.79
N SER A 118 4.05 16.65 0.36
CA SER A 118 3.15 17.65 0.90
C SER A 118 2.79 17.35 2.37
N LEU A 119 2.49 16.09 2.70
CA LEU A 119 2.21 15.68 4.07
C LEU A 119 3.43 15.84 4.99
N LEU A 120 4.62 15.46 4.52
CA LEU A 120 5.86 15.68 5.27
C LEU A 120 6.17 17.17 5.45
N GLY A 121 5.98 17.97 4.41
CA GLY A 121 6.14 19.43 4.46
C GLY A 121 5.20 20.12 5.46
N GLU A 122 4.03 19.55 5.69
CA GLU A 122 3.09 19.97 6.74
C GLU A 122 3.48 19.49 8.15
N GLY A 123 4.60 18.76 8.30
CA GLY A 123 5.05 18.19 9.56
C GLY A 123 4.24 16.98 10.03
N ARG A 124 3.52 16.32 9.14
CA ARG A 124 2.73 15.13 9.45
C ARG A 124 3.61 13.90 9.58
N ARG A 125 3.24 13.01 10.49
CA ARG A 125 3.85 11.68 10.64
C ARG A 125 3.15 10.70 9.72
N PHE A 126 3.54 10.69 8.47
CA PHE A 126 2.98 9.82 7.45
C PHE A 126 4.10 9.04 6.77
N TRP A 127 4.14 7.75 6.97
CA TRP A 127 5.24 6.89 6.57
C TRP A 127 4.89 6.07 5.34
N ILE A 128 5.88 5.63 4.60
CA ILE A 128 5.72 4.68 3.52
C ILE A 128 6.28 3.32 3.91
N LEU A 129 5.55 2.28 3.55
CA LEU A 129 6.01 0.90 3.65
C LEU A 129 6.33 0.36 2.26
N ALA A 130 7.24 -0.59 2.25
CA ALA A 130 7.52 -1.44 1.11
C ALA A 130 7.15 -2.87 1.44
N SER A 131 6.49 -3.57 0.55
CA SER A 131 6.11 -4.97 0.74
C SER A 131 6.20 -5.76 -0.56
N SER A 132 6.13 -7.09 -0.45
CA SER A 132 6.05 -7.97 -1.62
C SER A 132 4.66 -7.99 -2.24
N ASP A 133 3.65 -7.56 -1.53
CA ASP A 133 2.23 -7.78 -1.88
C ASP A 133 1.92 -9.29 -2.10
N SER A 134 2.50 -10.14 -1.27
CA SER A 134 2.41 -11.60 -1.38
C SER A 134 1.03 -12.10 -0.98
N HIS A 135 0.39 -12.83 -1.87
CA HIS A 135 -0.93 -13.44 -1.66
C HIS A 135 -0.86 -14.96 -1.80
N MET A 136 -1.61 -15.65 -0.94
CA MET A 136 -1.79 -17.09 -1.04
C MET A 136 -3.13 -17.41 -1.70
N HIS A 137 -3.07 -18.00 -2.88
CA HIS A 137 -4.25 -18.40 -3.66
C HIS A 137 -4.65 -19.86 -3.36
N TYR A 138 -5.30 -20.08 -2.23
CA TYR A 138 -5.69 -21.42 -1.81
C TYR A 138 -6.74 -22.10 -2.72
N ALA A 139 -7.59 -21.29 -3.32
CA ALA A 139 -8.74 -21.75 -4.10
C ALA A 139 -8.64 -21.44 -5.59
N ASP A 140 -7.54 -20.89 -6.08
CA ASP A 140 -7.35 -20.60 -7.49
C ASP A 140 -6.94 -21.89 -8.22
N PRO A 141 -7.79 -22.44 -9.12
CA PRO A 141 -7.48 -23.67 -9.85
C PRO A 141 -6.40 -23.46 -10.92
N VAL A 142 -6.15 -22.23 -11.33
CA VAL A 142 -5.20 -21.88 -12.39
C VAL A 142 -3.82 -21.59 -11.83
N ARG A 143 -3.79 -20.95 -10.65
CA ARG A 143 -2.55 -20.50 -9.99
C ARG A 143 -2.56 -20.79 -8.50
N PRO A 144 -2.47 -22.06 -8.11
CA PRO A 144 -2.38 -22.40 -6.69
C PRO A 144 -1.03 -21.94 -6.14
N GLY A 145 -1.05 -21.39 -4.91
CA GLY A 145 0.14 -21.02 -4.18
C GLY A 145 0.31 -19.52 -3.98
N LEU A 146 1.55 -19.04 -3.98
CA LEU A 146 1.92 -17.65 -3.77
C LEU A 146 2.15 -16.92 -5.09
N ASP A 147 1.68 -15.66 -5.19
CA ASP A 147 2.05 -14.75 -6.28
C ASP A 147 3.53 -14.43 -6.25
N PHE A 148 3.97 -13.99 -5.08
CA PHE A 148 5.35 -13.64 -4.77
C PHE A 148 5.75 -14.25 -3.44
N TRP A 149 7.05 -14.46 -3.27
CA TRP A 149 7.55 -14.84 -1.95
C TRP A 149 7.52 -13.64 -1.00
N PRO A 150 7.18 -13.84 0.27
CA PRO A 150 7.32 -12.79 1.26
C PRO A 150 8.76 -12.25 1.27
N GLY A 151 8.90 -10.93 1.11
CA GLY A 151 10.19 -10.26 1.00
C GLY A 151 10.81 -10.29 -0.41
N GLU A 152 10.11 -10.78 -1.42
CA GLU A 152 10.49 -10.61 -2.82
C GLU A 152 10.24 -9.16 -3.24
N PHE A 153 11.07 -8.61 -4.14
CA PHE A 153 11.08 -7.23 -4.64
C PHE A 153 11.35 -6.19 -3.57
N HIS A 154 10.38 -5.89 -2.72
CA HIS A 154 10.44 -4.80 -1.76
C HIS A 154 10.32 -5.31 -0.32
N LYS A 155 10.98 -4.60 0.60
CA LYS A 155 10.97 -4.88 2.04
C LYS A 155 11.03 -3.59 2.83
N THR A 156 10.31 -3.54 3.93
CA THR A 156 10.49 -2.52 4.94
C THR A 156 11.48 -3.02 5.99
N TYR A 157 12.49 -2.22 6.28
CA TYR A 157 13.44 -2.46 7.39
C TYR A 157 13.06 -1.58 8.56
N ALA A 158 12.91 -2.15 9.73
CA ALA A 158 12.57 -1.43 10.94
C ALA A 158 13.74 -1.41 11.93
N TRP A 159 14.06 -0.25 12.45
CA TRP A 159 15.05 -0.10 13.53
C TRP A 159 14.40 -0.45 14.86
N ALA A 160 14.45 -1.72 15.22
CA ALA A 160 13.74 -2.29 16.36
C ALA A 160 14.48 -3.48 16.96
N MET A 161 14.25 -3.76 18.24
CA MET A 161 14.55 -5.06 18.81
C MET A 161 13.63 -6.12 18.19
N PRO A 162 14.06 -7.40 18.08
CA PRO A 162 13.25 -8.45 17.46
C PRO A 162 12.09 -8.90 18.39
N THR A 163 11.28 -7.97 18.83
CA THR A 163 10.07 -8.20 19.60
C THR A 163 8.90 -7.52 18.95
N TYR A 164 7.72 -8.11 19.09
CA TYR A 164 6.48 -7.59 18.51
C TYR A 164 6.22 -6.11 18.85
N ASN A 165 6.30 -5.76 20.12
CA ASN A 165 6.04 -4.39 20.55
C ASN A 165 7.09 -3.41 20.02
N SER A 166 8.38 -3.77 20.03
CA SER A 166 9.44 -2.91 19.53
C SER A 166 9.30 -2.62 18.02
N VAL A 167 8.87 -3.63 17.24
CA VAL A 167 8.58 -3.45 15.81
C VAL A 167 7.40 -2.50 15.61
N LEU A 168 6.30 -2.68 16.34
CA LEU A 168 5.15 -1.78 16.24
C LEU A 168 5.50 -0.34 16.64
N ASP A 169 6.29 -0.16 17.70
CA ASP A 169 6.73 1.17 18.14
C ASP A 169 7.68 1.82 17.12
N SER A 170 8.48 1.02 16.44
CA SER A 170 9.33 1.50 15.35
C SER A 170 8.51 2.00 14.17
N LEU A 171 7.51 1.22 13.75
CA LEU A 171 6.58 1.61 12.67
C LEU A 171 5.80 2.89 13.02
N ARG A 172 5.28 3.00 14.26
CA ARG A 172 4.59 4.23 14.71
C ARG A 172 5.48 5.45 14.67
N ALA A 173 6.75 5.28 15.02
CA ALA A 173 7.71 6.36 15.09
C ALA A 173 8.38 6.68 13.76
N GLY A 174 8.09 5.93 12.69
CA GLY A 174 8.75 6.09 11.40
C GLY A 174 10.24 5.76 11.41
N ARG A 175 10.67 4.87 12.30
CA ARG A 175 12.04 4.34 12.34
C ARG A 175 12.16 3.15 11.39
N ILE A 176 11.94 3.43 10.10
CA ILE A 176 11.90 2.48 9.00
C ILE A 176 12.75 2.97 7.84
#